data_b7b763d247c776658e98e3f5fb86223c
#
_entry.id   b7b763d247c776658e98e3f5fb86223c
#
_cell.length_a   1.000
_cell.length_b   1.000
_cell.length_c   1.000
_cell.angle_alpha   90.00
_cell.angle_beta   90.00
_cell.angle_gamma   90.00
#
_symmetry.space_group_name_H-M   'P 1'
#
loop_
_entity.id
_entity.type
_entity.pdbx_description
1 polymer ?
#
loop_
_entity_poly.entity_id
_entity_poly.type
_entity_poly.pdbx_seq_one_letter_code
_entity_poly.pdbx_strand_id
1 'polypeptide(L)'
;LYLTMRRGGRNVYALDITDKNNPRMKWVIRGGLGDYLNLGQTWSQPVLTSIQLANHAPQKVLILAGGYDPQHDIDINNMPDSSTGNALYIIDALTGKRITYASKSIDSSAVGLAMADMKHAFPATVNILDHNLDGLVDQIYVPDIAGDLWRFDITHQVNSASDLLHGGIIAHLGGDASTGGPRRFFAKPDLSLLPSGGRVTLTIGLGSGEATSPLNQTIQNRYYAITQPSSFLKPSKYQAIDEQDLTDISNGLQAEEALARGGWYLSLNQGEKVISSQSGTTFNQVGFFTTYSPITSASANANTANTTASSCTNIPTSTARLYAIDMRTGQSALDLNHDGQLNHSDRAVQLKTSAIPAAPSLLLLENVDHPVILVGTETPLEDMMASNPNLSSKNQEWKRIYWENHH
;
A
#
# COMPACT_ATOMS: atom_id res chain seq x y z
N LEU A 1 -16.36 -10.31 -11.44
CA LEU A 1 -16.02 -10.01 -10.04
C LEU A 1 -15.01 -11.04 -9.53
N TYR A 2 -13.93 -10.57 -8.90
CA TYR A 2 -12.94 -11.42 -8.25
C TYR A 2 -13.01 -11.23 -6.75
N LEU A 3 -13.00 -12.34 -6.00
CA LEU A 3 -13.17 -12.33 -4.54
C LEU A 3 -12.05 -13.12 -3.87
N THR A 4 -11.55 -12.58 -2.76
CA THR A 4 -10.57 -13.19 -1.87
C THR A 4 -11.15 -13.34 -0.47
N MET A 5 -10.53 -14.14 0.38
CA MET A 5 -11.15 -14.59 1.64
C MET A 5 -10.53 -13.97 2.90
N ARG A 6 -9.39 -13.28 2.78
CA ARG A 6 -8.60 -12.81 3.93
C ARG A 6 -8.37 -13.96 4.93
N ARG A 7 -8.71 -13.78 6.21
CA ARG A 7 -8.62 -14.83 7.24
C ARG A 7 -9.53 -16.04 7.00
N GLY A 8 -10.53 -15.90 6.12
CA GLY A 8 -11.47 -16.99 5.81
C GLY A 8 -10.87 -18.12 4.98
N GLY A 9 -9.68 -17.92 4.36
CA GLY A 9 -9.06 -19.01 3.61
C GLY A 9 -8.07 -18.55 2.54
N ARG A 10 -7.69 -19.53 1.70
CA ARG A 10 -6.67 -19.37 0.66
C ARG A 10 -7.24 -19.31 -0.77
N ASN A 11 -8.57 -19.40 -0.93
CA ASN A 11 -9.16 -19.47 -2.25
C ASN A 11 -9.35 -18.09 -2.89
N VAL A 12 -9.38 -18.08 -4.22
CA VAL A 12 -9.80 -16.94 -5.04
C VAL A 12 -10.93 -17.40 -5.96
N TYR A 13 -11.97 -16.59 -6.07
CA TYR A 13 -13.16 -16.88 -6.85
C TYR A 13 -13.34 -15.85 -7.94
N ALA A 14 -13.70 -16.30 -9.14
CA ALA A 14 -14.18 -15.45 -10.22
C ALA A 14 -15.66 -15.72 -10.50
N LEU A 15 -16.45 -14.67 -10.46
CA LEU A 15 -17.89 -14.70 -10.69
C LEU A 15 -18.25 -13.86 -11.92
N ASP A 16 -19.09 -14.41 -12.77
CA ASP A 16 -19.82 -13.65 -13.78
C ASP A 16 -21.05 -13.03 -13.12
N ILE A 17 -21.09 -11.71 -13.08
CA ILE A 17 -22.17 -10.92 -12.51
C ILE A 17 -22.87 -10.05 -13.56
N THR A 18 -22.71 -10.38 -14.83
CA THR A 18 -23.37 -9.68 -15.94
C THR A 18 -24.90 -9.67 -15.74
N ASP A 19 -25.45 -10.81 -15.35
CA ASP A 19 -26.80 -10.87 -14.82
C ASP A 19 -26.76 -10.84 -13.28
N LYS A 20 -27.10 -9.68 -12.69
CA LYS A 20 -27.10 -9.47 -11.23
C LYS A 20 -28.04 -10.41 -10.48
N ASN A 21 -29.06 -10.94 -11.13
CA ASN A 21 -30.07 -11.84 -10.52
C ASN A 21 -29.64 -13.32 -10.64
N ASN A 22 -28.62 -13.62 -11.44
CA ASN A 22 -28.15 -14.99 -11.68
C ASN A 22 -26.62 -15.03 -11.81
N PRO A 23 -25.87 -14.70 -10.72
CA PRO A 23 -24.41 -14.74 -10.73
C PRO A 23 -23.92 -16.18 -10.93
N ARG A 24 -22.88 -16.35 -11.77
CA ARG A 24 -22.34 -17.67 -12.10
C ARG A 24 -20.87 -17.76 -11.76
N MET A 25 -20.46 -18.90 -11.20
CA MET A 25 -19.05 -19.21 -10.97
C MET A 25 -18.34 -19.40 -12.32
N LYS A 26 -17.28 -18.64 -12.58
CA LYS A 26 -16.39 -18.84 -13.75
C LYS A 26 -15.30 -19.85 -13.42
N TRP A 27 -14.54 -19.59 -12.37
CA TRP A 27 -13.47 -20.48 -11.91
C TRP A 27 -13.16 -20.24 -10.42
N VAL A 28 -12.45 -21.20 -9.84
CA VAL A 28 -11.96 -21.14 -8.45
C VAL A 28 -10.48 -21.54 -8.43
N ILE A 29 -9.64 -20.69 -7.85
CA ILE A 29 -8.28 -21.07 -7.44
C ILE A 29 -8.36 -21.63 -6.02
N ARG A 30 -7.79 -22.82 -5.83
CA ARG A 30 -7.67 -23.47 -4.51
C ARG A 30 -6.23 -23.30 -4.02
N GLY A 31 -6.02 -22.39 -3.09
CA GLY A 31 -4.72 -22.16 -2.47
C GLY A 31 -4.25 -23.37 -1.67
N GLY A 32 -2.93 -23.59 -1.69
CA GLY A 32 -2.30 -24.76 -1.08
C GLY A 32 -2.33 -26.03 -1.93
N LEU A 33 -2.79 -25.95 -3.20
CA LEU A 33 -2.86 -27.08 -4.12
C LEU A 33 -2.32 -26.73 -5.50
N GLY A 34 -1.64 -27.69 -6.13
CA GLY A 34 -1.16 -27.61 -7.51
C GLY A 34 -0.33 -26.36 -7.77
N ASP A 35 -0.69 -25.61 -8.83
CA ASP A 35 -0.04 -24.37 -9.24
C ASP A 35 -0.01 -23.27 -8.17
N TYR A 36 -0.85 -23.39 -7.14
CA TYR A 36 -1.02 -22.40 -6.07
C TYR A 36 -0.64 -22.96 -4.68
N LEU A 37 0.32 -23.90 -4.65
CA LEU A 37 0.78 -24.55 -3.41
C LEU A 37 1.23 -23.51 -2.37
N ASN A 38 1.95 -22.48 -2.80
CA ASN A 38 2.50 -21.42 -1.93
C ASN A 38 1.50 -20.29 -1.63
N LEU A 39 0.26 -20.34 -2.14
CA LEU A 39 -0.75 -19.33 -1.83
C LEU A 39 -1.18 -19.45 -0.38
N GLY A 40 -1.00 -18.41 0.39
CA GLY A 40 -1.43 -18.25 1.78
C GLY A 40 -2.88 -17.78 1.90
N GLN A 41 -3.27 -17.28 3.08
CA GLN A 41 -4.56 -16.61 3.24
C GLN A 41 -4.64 -15.41 2.31
N THR A 42 -5.71 -15.30 1.52
CA THR A 42 -5.83 -14.33 0.42
C THR A 42 -6.24 -12.94 0.93
N TRP A 43 -5.30 -12.26 1.59
CA TRP A 43 -5.47 -10.86 2.05
C TRP A 43 -5.30 -9.87 0.90
N SER A 44 -4.40 -10.16 -0.04
CA SER A 44 -4.21 -9.39 -1.27
C SER A 44 -5.44 -9.46 -2.16
N GLN A 45 -5.82 -8.34 -2.76
CA GLN A 45 -6.83 -8.29 -3.81
C GLN A 45 -6.17 -8.52 -5.17
N PRO A 46 -6.77 -9.34 -6.07
CA PRO A 46 -6.28 -9.48 -7.44
C PRO A 46 -6.39 -8.17 -8.20
N VAL A 47 -5.31 -7.74 -8.84
CA VAL A 47 -5.28 -6.53 -9.68
C VAL A 47 -5.39 -6.94 -11.14
N LEU A 48 -6.47 -6.49 -11.80
CA LEU A 48 -6.72 -6.75 -13.21
C LEU A 48 -5.91 -5.78 -14.09
N THR A 49 -5.15 -6.32 -15.04
CA THR A 49 -4.35 -5.56 -16.00
C THR A 49 -4.16 -6.35 -17.30
N SER A 50 -3.20 -5.94 -18.14
CA SER A 50 -2.85 -6.64 -19.36
C SER A 50 -1.35 -6.84 -19.47
N ILE A 51 -0.96 -7.94 -20.10
CA ILE A 51 0.41 -8.25 -20.56
C ILE A 51 0.38 -8.64 -22.03
N GLN A 52 1.53 -8.68 -22.68
CA GLN A 52 1.65 -9.16 -24.07
C GLN A 52 2.87 -10.08 -24.23
N LEU A 53 2.63 -11.30 -24.69
CA LEU A 53 3.67 -12.21 -25.19
C LEU A 53 3.92 -11.98 -26.68
N ALA A 54 5.10 -12.38 -27.18
CA ALA A 54 5.46 -12.23 -28.59
C ALA A 54 4.45 -12.96 -29.50
N ASN A 55 4.07 -12.29 -30.58
CA ASN A 55 3.10 -12.81 -31.58
C ASN A 55 1.69 -13.09 -31.02
N HIS A 56 1.35 -12.57 -29.85
CA HIS A 56 0.01 -12.65 -29.26
C HIS A 56 -0.60 -11.26 -29.07
N ALA A 57 -1.92 -11.18 -29.12
CA ALA A 57 -2.64 -9.98 -28.71
C ALA A 57 -2.47 -9.76 -27.19
N PRO A 58 -2.65 -8.53 -26.69
CA PRO A 58 -2.69 -8.25 -25.26
C PRO A 58 -3.68 -9.17 -24.54
N GLN A 59 -3.24 -9.75 -23.44
CA GLN A 59 -4.00 -10.70 -22.63
C GLN A 59 -4.36 -10.08 -21.28
N LYS A 60 -5.62 -10.20 -20.86
CA LYS A 60 -6.07 -9.79 -19.53
C LYS A 60 -5.58 -10.78 -18.47
N VAL A 61 -4.91 -10.23 -17.47
CA VAL A 61 -4.33 -10.99 -16.36
C VAL A 61 -4.72 -10.41 -15.02
N LEU A 62 -4.65 -11.26 -14.00
CA LEU A 62 -4.69 -10.86 -12.60
C LEU A 62 -3.28 -10.96 -12.01
N ILE A 63 -2.84 -9.91 -11.35
CA ILE A 63 -1.65 -9.95 -10.50
C ILE A 63 -2.11 -10.14 -9.06
N LEU A 64 -1.63 -11.21 -8.43
CA LEU A 64 -2.00 -11.59 -7.07
C LEU A 64 -0.75 -11.83 -6.23
N ALA A 65 -0.61 -11.10 -5.14
CA ALA A 65 0.40 -11.38 -4.12
C ALA A 65 0.03 -12.62 -3.30
N GLY A 66 1.02 -13.32 -2.82
CA GLY A 66 0.90 -14.67 -2.24
C GLY A 66 0.05 -14.78 -0.98
N GLY A 67 -0.28 -13.66 -0.33
CA GLY A 67 -1.17 -13.65 0.82
C GLY A 67 -0.43 -13.74 2.15
N TYR A 68 -1.14 -14.07 3.21
CA TYR A 68 -0.68 -14.09 4.60
C TYR A 68 -0.41 -15.51 5.08
N ASP A 69 0.66 -15.68 5.86
CA ASP A 69 0.96 -16.92 6.56
C ASP A 69 0.51 -16.82 8.04
N PRO A 70 -0.46 -17.64 8.49
CA PRO A 70 -0.96 -17.61 9.87
C PRO A 70 0.09 -17.91 10.94
N GLN A 71 1.25 -18.49 10.60
CA GLN A 71 2.32 -18.69 11.59
C GLN A 71 2.81 -17.37 12.23
N HIS A 72 2.66 -16.25 11.51
CA HIS A 72 3.00 -14.92 12.03
C HIS A 72 2.05 -14.41 13.12
N ASP A 73 0.93 -15.10 13.39
CA ASP A 73 0.06 -14.80 14.53
C ASP A 73 0.64 -15.29 15.86
N ILE A 74 1.58 -16.25 15.84
CA ILE A 74 2.12 -16.91 17.05
C ILE A 74 2.96 -15.93 17.87
N ASP A 75 3.82 -15.16 17.21
CA ASP A 75 4.67 -14.15 17.87
C ASP A 75 4.83 -12.93 16.96
N ILE A 76 4.24 -11.83 17.40
CA ILE A 76 4.28 -10.56 16.65
C ILE A 76 5.66 -9.88 16.69
N ASN A 77 6.48 -10.21 17.69
CA ASN A 77 7.82 -9.64 17.86
C ASN A 77 8.90 -10.41 17.12
N ASN A 78 8.51 -11.46 16.42
CA ASN A 78 9.41 -12.28 15.63
C ASN A 78 8.95 -12.35 14.16
N MET A 79 9.93 -12.48 13.25
CA MET A 79 9.68 -12.54 11.81
C MET A 79 10.38 -13.76 11.19
N PRO A 80 9.85 -14.98 11.43
CA PRO A 80 10.41 -16.18 10.80
C PRO A 80 10.14 -16.21 9.29
N ASP A 81 10.91 -17.01 8.56
CA ASP A 81 10.61 -17.32 7.17
C ASP A 81 9.18 -17.89 7.05
N SER A 82 8.41 -17.40 6.08
CA SER A 82 7.05 -17.87 5.84
C SER A 82 7.02 -19.25 5.18
N SER A 83 6.14 -20.10 5.63
CA SER A 83 5.86 -21.40 5.03
C SER A 83 4.96 -21.30 3.78
N THR A 84 4.14 -20.25 3.73
CA THR A 84 3.23 -19.95 2.62
C THR A 84 3.12 -18.45 2.42
N GLY A 85 2.51 -18.02 1.31
CA GLY A 85 2.29 -16.59 1.03
C GLY A 85 3.48 -15.88 0.41
N ASN A 86 4.64 -16.51 0.33
CA ASN A 86 5.89 -15.95 -0.23
C ASN A 86 5.97 -16.16 -1.75
N ALA A 87 4.99 -15.61 -2.47
CA ALA A 87 4.89 -15.70 -3.91
C ALA A 87 4.21 -14.46 -4.52
N LEU A 88 4.44 -14.24 -5.83
CA LEU A 88 3.69 -13.31 -6.67
C LEU A 88 3.22 -14.07 -7.91
N TYR A 89 1.94 -14.03 -8.22
CA TYR A 89 1.33 -14.76 -9.32
C TYR A 89 0.85 -13.84 -10.44
N ILE A 90 1.10 -14.23 -11.69
CA ILE A 90 0.45 -13.68 -12.89
C ILE A 90 -0.48 -14.76 -13.43
N ILE A 91 -1.78 -14.45 -13.49
CA ILE A 91 -2.87 -15.40 -13.68
C ILE A 91 -3.70 -14.96 -14.88
N ASP A 92 -4.05 -15.85 -15.76
CA ASP A 92 -5.03 -15.59 -16.82
C ASP A 92 -6.39 -15.23 -16.19
N ALA A 93 -6.88 -14.04 -16.47
CA ALA A 93 -8.09 -13.51 -15.83
C ALA A 93 -9.38 -14.26 -16.24
N LEU A 94 -9.38 -14.89 -17.42
CA LEU A 94 -10.54 -15.61 -17.94
C LEU A 94 -10.65 -17.04 -17.42
N THR A 95 -9.48 -17.68 -17.20
CA THR A 95 -9.44 -19.13 -16.89
C THR A 95 -8.98 -19.45 -15.48
N GLY A 96 -8.33 -18.50 -14.78
CA GLY A 96 -7.72 -18.73 -13.48
C GLY A 96 -6.42 -19.56 -13.54
N LYS A 97 -5.87 -19.82 -14.74
CA LYS A 97 -4.60 -20.56 -14.91
C LYS A 97 -3.41 -19.66 -14.63
N ARG A 98 -2.41 -20.17 -13.92
CA ARG A 98 -1.14 -19.48 -13.70
C ARG A 98 -0.37 -19.39 -15.03
N ILE A 99 0.04 -18.19 -15.42
CA ILE A 99 0.91 -17.92 -16.56
C ILE A 99 2.37 -18.03 -16.12
N THR A 100 2.73 -17.31 -15.06
CA THR A 100 4.04 -17.33 -14.42
C THR A 100 3.91 -16.92 -12.95
N TYR A 101 4.97 -17.09 -12.17
CA TYR A 101 5.01 -16.63 -10.78
C TYR A 101 6.45 -16.40 -10.32
N ALA A 102 6.62 -15.63 -9.25
CA ALA A 102 7.87 -15.54 -8.51
C ALA A 102 7.68 -16.17 -7.13
N SER A 103 8.70 -16.87 -6.63
CA SER A 103 8.71 -17.44 -5.28
C SER A 103 10.15 -17.75 -4.86
N LYS A 104 10.38 -18.06 -3.56
CA LYS A 104 11.67 -18.46 -3.01
C LYS A 104 12.33 -19.58 -3.81
N SER A 105 11.53 -20.55 -4.25
CA SER A 105 11.94 -21.64 -5.14
C SER A 105 10.79 -21.99 -6.07
N ILE A 106 11.12 -22.46 -7.26
CA ILE A 106 10.14 -22.94 -8.25
C ILE A 106 10.43 -24.40 -8.57
N ASP A 107 9.37 -25.13 -8.86
CA ASP A 107 9.50 -26.49 -9.41
C ASP A 107 10.19 -26.42 -10.77
N SER A 108 11.12 -27.37 -11.05
CA SER A 108 11.88 -27.42 -12.31
C SER A 108 11.01 -27.57 -13.56
N SER A 109 9.79 -28.06 -13.41
CA SER A 109 8.78 -28.16 -14.49
C SER A 109 7.90 -26.92 -14.63
N ALA A 110 7.97 -25.97 -13.69
CA ALA A 110 7.10 -24.79 -13.66
C ALA A 110 7.75 -23.60 -14.37
N VAL A 111 6.92 -22.78 -15.00
CA VAL A 111 7.32 -21.47 -15.52
C VAL A 111 7.29 -20.45 -14.40
N GLY A 112 8.43 -19.84 -14.09
CA GLY A 112 8.48 -18.87 -13.00
C GLY A 112 9.89 -18.33 -12.75
N LEU A 113 9.98 -17.41 -11.79
CA LEU A 113 11.20 -16.74 -11.35
C LEU A 113 11.55 -17.21 -9.92
N ALA A 114 12.65 -17.94 -9.77
CA ALA A 114 13.17 -18.30 -8.46
C ALA A 114 13.93 -17.13 -7.84
N MET A 115 13.57 -16.75 -6.62
CA MET A 115 14.17 -15.64 -5.89
C MET A 115 14.41 -16.05 -4.44
N ALA A 116 15.65 -16.45 -4.11
CA ALA A 116 16.01 -17.01 -2.80
C ALA A 116 15.64 -16.11 -1.61
N ASP A 117 15.58 -14.79 -1.86
CA ASP A 117 15.26 -13.79 -0.84
C ASP A 117 13.74 -13.61 -0.60
N MET A 118 12.88 -14.21 -1.42
CA MET A 118 11.42 -14.22 -1.17
C MET A 118 11.07 -15.16 0.00
N LYS A 119 11.50 -14.79 1.20
CA LYS A 119 11.35 -15.60 2.43
C LYS A 119 10.03 -15.33 3.14
N HIS A 120 9.46 -14.14 2.95
CA HIS A 120 8.33 -13.65 3.71
C HIS A 120 7.06 -13.55 2.87
N ALA A 121 5.92 -13.70 3.53
CA ALA A 121 4.59 -13.64 2.93
C ALA A 121 4.25 -12.24 2.42
N PHE A 122 3.37 -12.14 1.41
CA PHE A 122 2.93 -10.91 0.79
C PHE A 122 1.43 -10.66 1.04
N PRO A 123 1.04 -10.17 2.22
CA PRO A 123 -0.37 -9.93 2.52
C PRO A 123 -0.93 -8.67 1.84
N ALA A 124 -0.07 -7.72 1.47
CA ALA A 124 -0.47 -6.48 0.82
C ALA A 124 -0.97 -6.72 -0.61
N THR A 125 -1.91 -5.90 -1.05
CA THR A 125 -2.27 -5.82 -2.47
C THR A 125 -1.14 -5.14 -3.24
N VAL A 126 -0.84 -5.65 -4.43
CA VAL A 126 0.16 -5.03 -5.31
C VAL A 126 -0.32 -3.67 -5.82
N ASN A 127 0.59 -2.74 -6.09
CA ASN A 127 0.33 -1.62 -6.98
C ASN A 127 1.11 -1.79 -8.28
N ILE A 128 0.54 -1.31 -9.38
CA ILE A 128 1.08 -1.48 -10.72
C ILE A 128 1.30 -0.13 -11.38
N LEU A 129 2.27 -0.07 -12.27
CA LEU A 129 2.58 1.11 -13.08
C LEU A 129 2.65 0.70 -14.56
N ASP A 130 1.87 1.39 -15.37
CA ASP A 130 1.99 1.47 -16.82
C ASP A 130 2.59 2.86 -17.10
N HIS A 131 3.90 2.92 -17.32
CA HIS A 131 4.61 4.21 -17.35
C HIS A 131 4.57 4.87 -18.72
N ASN A 132 4.28 4.10 -19.78
CA ASN A 132 4.20 4.56 -21.16
C ASN A 132 2.75 4.74 -21.64
N LEU A 133 1.76 4.33 -20.82
CA LEU A 133 0.32 4.42 -21.05
C LEU A 133 -0.15 3.63 -22.29
N ASP A 134 0.47 2.50 -22.56
CA ASP A 134 0.08 1.62 -23.68
C ASP A 134 -1.00 0.58 -23.28
N GLY A 135 -1.43 0.60 -22.02
CA GLY A 135 -2.43 -0.30 -21.45
C GLY A 135 -1.86 -1.66 -20.99
N LEU A 136 -0.55 -1.82 -21.02
CA LEU A 136 0.17 -2.98 -20.49
C LEU A 136 0.87 -2.60 -19.19
N VAL A 137 0.94 -3.53 -18.24
CA VAL A 137 1.66 -3.28 -16.99
C VAL A 137 3.17 -3.41 -17.19
N ASP A 138 3.93 -2.37 -16.82
CA ASP A 138 5.39 -2.38 -16.91
C ASP A 138 6.04 -2.81 -15.59
N GLN A 139 5.46 -2.38 -14.47
CA GLN A 139 6.06 -2.54 -13.14
C GLN A 139 5.02 -2.89 -12.08
N ILE A 140 5.45 -3.67 -11.10
CA ILE A 140 4.65 -4.08 -9.95
C ILE A 140 5.44 -3.76 -8.69
N TYR A 141 4.76 -3.17 -7.69
CA TYR A 141 5.33 -2.83 -6.40
C TYR A 141 4.50 -3.48 -5.29
N VAL A 142 5.17 -4.14 -4.35
CA VAL A 142 4.50 -4.79 -3.22
C VAL A 142 5.48 -4.97 -2.06
N PRO A 143 5.09 -4.63 -0.82
CA PRO A 143 5.86 -5.00 0.36
C PRO A 143 5.57 -6.45 0.76
N ASP A 144 6.57 -7.14 1.26
CA ASP A 144 6.32 -8.35 2.04
C ASP A 144 6.01 -8.00 3.52
N ILE A 145 5.63 -8.99 4.31
CA ILE A 145 5.23 -8.76 5.70
C ILE A 145 6.41 -8.33 6.58
N ALA A 146 7.65 -8.67 6.21
CA ALA A 146 8.86 -8.30 6.94
C ALA A 146 9.36 -6.90 6.61
N GLY A 147 8.75 -6.23 5.63
CA GLY A 147 9.07 -4.86 5.25
C GLY A 147 10.12 -4.72 4.17
N ASP A 148 10.40 -5.77 3.44
CA ASP A 148 11.09 -5.68 2.18
C ASP A 148 10.13 -5.16 1.10
N LEU A 149 10.46 -4.04 0.49
CA LEU A 149 9.70 -3.51 -0.64
C LEU A 149 10.27 -4.08 -1.94
N TRP A 150 9.43 -4.81 -2.65
CA TRP A 150 9.76 -5.48 -3.90
C TRP A 150 9.29 -4.69 -5.10
N ARG A 151 10.14 -4.66 -6.12
CA ARG A 151 9.80 -4.22 -7.48
C ARG A 151 9.93 -5.39 -8.43
N PHE A 152 8.92 -5.59 -9.28
CA PHE A 152 8.99 -6.50 -10.40
C PHE A 152 8.75 -5.73 -11.70
N ASP A 153 9.55 -6.03 -12.70
CA ASP A 153 9.46 -5.46 -14.05
C ASP A 153 8.93 -6.51 -15.01
N ILE A 154 7.99 -6.13 -15.85
CA ILE A 154 7.41 -6.97 -16.89
C ILE A 154 8.09 -6.66 -18.22
N THR A 155 8.63 -7.68 -18.88
CA THR A 155 9.20 -7.56 -20.22
C THR A 155 8.20 -8.11 -21.23
N HIS A 156 7.59 -7.22 -22.00
CA HIS A 156 6.62 -7.61 -23.04
C HIS A 156 7.28 -8.18 -24.29
N GLN A 157 6.48 -8.80 -25.14
CA GLN A 157 6.89 -9.39 -26.42
C GLN A 157 8.02 -10.42 -26.31
N VAL A 158 8.13 -11.08 -25.17
CA VAL A 158 9.03 -12.22 -24.98
C VAL A 158 8.39 -13.51 -25.51
N ASN A 159 9.23 -14.45 -25.98
CA ASN A 159 8.76 -15.72 -26.54
C ASN A 159 8.33 -16.74 -25.49
N SER A 160 8.80 -16.57 -24.24
CA SER A 160 8.48 -17.45 -23.14
C SER A 160 8.01 -16.65 -21.92
N ALA A 161 7.02 -17.19 -21.23
CA ALA A 161 6.56 -16.63 -19.97
C ALA A 161 7.62 -16.67 -18.84
N SER A 162 8.70 -17.46 -18.98
CA SER A 162 9.87 -17.44 -18.09
C SER A 162 10.64 -16.12 -18.15
N ASP A 163 10.59 -15.42 -19.28
CA ASP A 163 11.35 -14.19 -19.53
C ASP A 163 10.49 -12.94 -19.28
N LEU A 164 9.22 -13.16 -18.92
CA LEU A 164 8.24 -12.09 -18.70
C LEU A 164 8.53 -11.30 -17.43
N LEU A 165 8.92 -11.97 -16.33
CA LEU A 165 8.99 -11.40 -14.99
C LEU A 165 10.44 -11.32 -14.51
N HIS A 166 10.84 -10.14 -14.06
CA HIS A 166 12.12 -9.89 -13.36
C HIS A 166 11.82 -9.14 -12.07
N GLY A 167 12.68 -9.22 -11.07
CA GLY A 167 12.39 -8.51 -9.83
C GLY A 167 13.51 -8.52 -8.81
N GLY A 168 13.33 -7.74 -7.75
CA GLY A 168 14.24 -7.67 -6.61
C GLY A 168 13.74 -6.73 -5.54
N ILE A 169 14.43 -6.75 -4.41
CA ILE A 169 14.18 -5.86 -3.29
C ILE A 169 14.76 -4.48 -3.62
N ILE A 170 14.01 -3.43 -3.34
CA ILE A 170 14.41 -2.03 -3.54
C ILE A 170 14.50 -1.24 -2.24
N ALA A 171 13.96 -1.76 -1.12
CA ALA A 171 14.14 -1.16 0.20
C ALA A 171 13.93 -2.19 1.31
N HIS A 172 14.67 -2.05 2.43
CA HIS A 172 14.53 -2.79 3.67
C HIS A 172 13.96 -1.86 4.76
N LEU A 173 12.69 -2.03 5.14
CA LEU A 173 11.95 -1.09 6.00
C LEU A 173 11.43 -1.72 7.30
N GLY A 174 11.60 -3.03 7.47
CA GLY A 174 11.04 -3.77 8.61
C GLY A 174 11.62 -3.38 9.96
N GLY A 175 12.92 -3.06 9.97
CA GLY A 175 13.65 -2.80 11.20
C GLY A 175 13.72 -4.02 12.11
N ASP A 176 14.26 -3.81 13.30
CA ASP A 176 14.41 -4.80 14.36
C ASP A 176 13.99 -4.21 15.73
N ALA A 177 14.22 -4.95 16.80
CA ALA A 177 13.87 -4.50 18.15
C ALA A 177 14.59 -3.19 18.56
N SER A 178 15.80 -2.91 18.05
CA SER A 178 16.55 -1.69 18.35
C SER A 178 15.97 -0.46 17.67
N THR A 179 15.23 -0.64 16.58
CA THR A 179 14.59 0.40 15.78
C THR A 179 13.07 0.45 15.97
N GLY A 180 12.53 -0.28 16.98
CA GLY A 180 11.10 -0.34 17.28
C GLY A 180 10.30 -1.32 16.41
N GLY A 181 10.99 -2.19 15.66
CA GLY A 181 10.41 -3.25 14.85
C GLY A 181 10.28 -4.60 15.60
N PRO A 182 10.01 -5.70 14.88
CA PRO A 182 9.80 -5.76 13.41
C PRO A 182 8.47 -5.13 12.99
N ARG A 183 8.54 -4.23 12.02
CA ARG A 183 7.34 -3.60 11.42
C ARG A 183 6.77 -4.50 10.33
N ARG A 184 5.45 -4.58 10.27
CA ARG A 184 4.73 -5.41 9.31
C ARG A 184 3.94 -4.54 8.33
N PHE A 185 3.75 -5.03 7.10
CA PHE A 185 3.15 -4.28 6.01
C PHE A 185 1.98 -5.04 5.39
N PHE A 186 0.80 -4.42 5.42
CA PHE A 186 -0.45 -4.98 4.90
C PHE A 186 -1.13 -4.07 3.87
N ALA A 187 -0.75 -2.80 3.85
CA ALA A 187 -1.38 -1.82 2.99
C ALA A 187 -0.75 -1.80 1.59
N LYS A 188 -1.57 -1.64 0.56
CA LYS A 188 -1.11 -1.42 -0.81
C LYS A 188 -0.25 -0.16 -0.88
N PRO A 189 0.97 -0.17 -1.46
CA PRO A 189 1.77 1.03 -1.61
C PRO A 189 1.08 2.09 -2.48
N ASP A 190 1.29 3.37 -2.18
CA ASP A 190 0.88 4.49 -3.03
C ASP A 190 2.00 4.78 -4.04
N LEU A 191 1.67 4.93 -5.31
CA LEU A 191 2.62 5.25 -6.37
C LEU A 191 2.28 6.60 -6.97
N SER A 192 3.22 7.53 -6.92
CA SER A 192 3.02 8.90 -7.44
C SER A 192 4.17 9.31 -8.34
N LEU A 193 3.85 9.87 -9.49
CA LEU A 193 4.81 10.46 -10.39
C LEU A 193 4.93 11.96 -10.07
N LEU A 194 6.06 12.34 -9.46
CA LEU A 194 6.28 13.70 -8.97
C LEU A 194 7.41 14.40 -9.71
N PRO A 195 7.29 15.71 -9.98
CA PRO A 195 8.38 16.49 -10.58
C PRO A 195 9.51 16.65 -9.57
N SER A 196 10.74 16.41 -10.02
CA SER A 196 11.96 16.58 -9.23
C SER A 196 13.12 16.99 -10.11
N GLY A 197 13.68 18.22 -9.91
CA GLY A 197 14.83 18.71 -10.65
C GLY A 197 14.67 18.71 -12.18
N GLY A 198 13.48 19.04 -12.70
CA GLY A 198 13.17 19.05 -14.13
C GLY A 198 12.93 17.65 -14.75
N ARG A 199 12.86 16.62 -13.91
CA ARG A 199 12.51 15.24 -14.28
C ARG A 199 11.26 14.80 -13.53
N VAL A 200 10.64 13.72 -14.00
CA VAL A 200 9.58 13.02 -13.25
C VAL A 200 10.21 11.82 -12.56
N THR A 201 9.96 11.69 -11.26
CA THR A 201 10.42 10.56 -10.45
C THR A 201 9.24 9.85 -9.84
N LEU A 202 9.37 8.55 -9.64
CA LEU A 202 8.39 7.77 -8.89
C LEU A 202 8.66 7.94 -7.40
N THR A 203 7.65 8.37 -6.65
CA THR A 203 7.65 8.35 -5.19
C THR A 203 6.67 7.29 -4.71
N ILE A 204 7.11 6.44 -3.79
CA ILE A 204 6.36 5.33 -3.23
C ILE A 204 6.03 5.66 -1.78
N GLY A 205 4.74 5.83 -1.48
CA GLY A 205 4.23 5.98 -0.12
C GLY A 205 3.90 4.63 0.50
N LEU A 206 4.43 4.34 1.70
CA LEU A 206 4.22 3.06 2.35
C LEU A 206 4.13 3.19 3.87
N GLY A 207 3.02 2.70 4.44
CA GLY A 207 2.81 2.70 5.89
C GLY A 207 2.91 1.31 6.49
N SER A 208 3.53 1.21 7.66
CA SER A 208 3.58 -0.03 8.43
C SER A 208 2.42 -0.13 9.43
N GLY A 209 2.00 -1.36 9.72
CA GLY A 209 0.97 -1.65 10.70
C GLY A 209 0.56 -3.12 10.67
N GLU A 210 0.34 -3.70 11.84
CA GLU A 210 -0.16 -5.06 11.98
C GLU A 210 -1.69 -5.08 11.89
N ALA A 211 -2.22 -5.52 10.75
CA ALA A 211 -3.66 -5.57 10.51
C ALA A 211 -4.35 -6.80 11.12
N THR A 212 -3.59 -7.85 11.44
CA THR A 212 -4.14 -9.08 12.05
C THR A 212 -4.29 -8.95 13.56
N SER A 213 -3.57 -8.01 14.18
CA SER A 213 -3.64 -7.67 15.59
C SER A 213 -3.71 -6.15 15.80
N PRO A 214 -4.81 -5.49 15.42
CA PRO A 214 -4.90 -4.03 15.41
C PRO A 214 -4.77 -3.39 16.81
N LEU A 215 -5.05 -4.15 17.86
CA LEU A 215 -4.94 -3.67 19.25
C LEU A 215 -3.52 -3.74 19.82
N ASN A 216 -2.57 -4.37 19.13
CA ASN A 216 -1.18 -4.42 19.55
C ASN A 216 -0.56 -3.01 19.56
N GLN A 217 0.23 -2.70 20.60
CA GLN A 217 0.86 -1.40 20.80
C GLN A 217 2.38 -1.50 20.99
N THR A 218 2.97 -2.68 20.85
CA THR A 218 4.40 -2.89 21.14
C THR A 218 5.33 -2.36 20.07
N ILE A 219 4.86 -2.31 18.81
CA ILE A 219 5.65 -1.91 17.65
C ILE A 219 5.49 -0.41 17.38
N GLN A 220 6.61 0.28 17.18
CA GLN A 220 6.61 1.65 16.68
C GLN A 220 6.57 1.63 15.14
N ASN A 221 5.39 1.87 14.61
CA ASN A 221 5.19 1.90 13.17
C ASN A 221 5.70 3.21 12.55
N ARG A 222 5.87 3.19 11.23
CA ARG A 222 6.36 4.31 10.44
C ARG A 222 5.57 4.46 9.14
N TYR A 223 5.61 5.67 8.61
CA TYR A 223 5.23 5.95 7.23
C TYR A 223 6.47 6.38 6.46
N TYR A 224 6.61 5.91 5.24
CA TYR A 224 7.76 6.12 4.37
C TYR A 224 7.33 6.77 3.07
N ALA A 225 8.18 7.66 2.54
CA ALA A 225 8.12 8.11 1.16
C ALA A 225 9.50 7.88 0.52
N ILE A 226 9.54 7.02 -0.50
CA ILE A 226 10.77 6.58 -1.15
C ILE A 226 10.75 7.06 -2.59
N THR A 227 11.78 7.80 -3.00
CA THR A 227 11.95 8.28 -4.37
C THR A 227 12.85 7.33 -5.16
N GLN A 228 12.37 6.88 -6.31
CA GLN A 228 13.09 6.00 -7.21
C GLN A 228 13.64 6.80 -8.42
N PRO A 229 14.95 7.12 -8.47
CA PRO A 229 15.52 7.99 -9.51
C PRO A 229 15.48 7.40 -10.92
N SER A 230 15.51 6.08 -11.07
CA SER A 230 15.50 5.36 -12.35
C SER A 230 14.22 4.53 -12.55
N SER A 231 13.09 5.16 -12.27
CA SER A 231 11.78 4.49 -12.17
C SER A 231 11.34 3.75 -13.44
N PHE A 232 11.67 4.30 -14.61
CA PHE A 232 11.09 3.83 -15.87
C PHE A 232 11.94 2.80 -16.63
N LEU A 233 13.13 2.49 -16.13
CA LEU A 233 14.00 1.51 -16.76
C LEU A 233 14.15 0.28 -15.87
N LYS A 234 14.06 -0.91 -16.47
CA LYS A 234 14.41 -2.14 -15.77
C LYS A 234 15.90 -2.08 -15.41
N PRO A 235 16.26 -2.17 -14.13
CA PRO A 235 17.66 -2.14 -13.73
C PRO A 235 18.38 -3.45 -14.11
N SER A 236 19.67 -3.37 -14.38
CA SER A 236 20.49 -4.56 -14.58
C SER A 236 20.66 -5.35 -13.28
N LYS A 237 20.61 -4.66 -12.14
CA LYS A 237 20.60 -5.22 -10.79
C LYS A 237 19.72 -4.37 -9.89
N TYR A 238 18.80 -5.01 -9.17
CA TYR A 238 18.01 -4.35 -8.12
C TYR A 238 18.91 -4.08 -6.91
N GLN A 239 18.82 -2.87 -6.38
CA GLN A 239 19.56 -2.42 -5.20
C GLN A 239 18.58 -1.93 -4.17
N ALA A 240 18.61 -2.51 -2.99
CA ALA A 240 17.83 -2.05 -1.85
C ALA A 240 18.54 -0.87 -1.18
N ILE A 241 17.75 0.07 -0.70
CA ILE A 241 18.15 1.06 0.30
C ILE A 241 17.74 0.54 1.67
N ASP A 242 18.48 0.92 2.68
CA ASP A 242 18.14 0.67 4.07
C ASP A 242 17.40 1.86 4.67
N GLU A 243 16.68 1.65 5.76
CA GLU A 243 15.96 2.72 6.44
C GLU A 243 16.87 3.87 6.88
N GLN A 244 18.12 3.58 7.24
CA GLN A 244 19.15 4.58 7.59
C GLN A 244 19.55 5.50 6.43
N ASP A 245 19.27 5.11 5.19
CA ASP A 245 19.51 5.94 4.01
C ASP A 245 18.43 7.01 3.82
N LEU A 246 17.32 6.90 4.54
CA LEU A 246 16.22 7.85 4.53
C LEU A 246 16.38 8.92 5.62
N THR A 247 15.73 10.06 5.44
CA THR A 247 15.71 11.14 6.41
C THR A 247 14.60 10.92 7.44
N ASP A 248 14.94 10.97 8.74
CA ASP A 248 13.93 10.98 9.81
C ASP A 248 13.34 12.38 9.95
N ILE A 249 12.06 12.51 9.62
CA ILE A 249 11.32 13.78 9.73
C ILE A 249 10.48 13.87 11.02
N SER A 250 10.58 12.91 11.94
CA SER A 250 9.69 12.80 13.10
C SER A 250 9.77 14.01 14.02
N ASN A 251 10.96 14.57 14.23
CA ASN A 251 11.24 15.64 15.19
C ASN A 251 11.49 17.02 14.57
N GLY A 252 11.18 17.21 13.30
CA GLY A 252 11.42 18.50 12.64
C GLY A 252 11.43 18.43 11.12
N LEU A 253 11.79 19.56 10.51
CA LEU A 253 11.84 19.69 9.05
C LEU A 253 13.28 19.59 8.59
N GLN A 254 13.56 18.61 7.73
CA GLN A 254 14.84 18.44 7.02
C GLN A 254 14.57 18.24 5.51
N ALA A 255 13.81 19.17 4.93
CA ALA A 255 13.33 19.06 3.55
C ALA A 255 14.45 18.87 2.52
N GLU A 256 15.55 19.62 2.66
CA GLU A 256 16.70 19.51 1.75
C GLU A 256 17.39 18.14 1.88
N GLU A 257 17.51 17.62 3.10
CA GLU A 257 18.08 16.31 3.35
C GLU A 257 17.20 15.18 2.79
N ALA A 258 15.88 15.29 2.95
CA ALA A 258 14.93 14.33 2.38
C ALA A 258 15.05 14.24 0.85
N LEU A 259 15.19 15.38 0.18
CA LEU A 259 15.43 15.43 -1.27
C LEU A 259 16.78 14.83 -1.66
N ALA A 260 17.83 15.07 -0.87
CA ALA A 260 19.18 14.59 -1.15
C ALA A 260 19.34 13.08 -0.93
N ARG A 261 18.66 12.53 0.08
CA ARG A 261 18.75 11.09 0.44
C ARG A 261 17.79 10.19 -0.34
N GLY A 262 16.92 10.74 -1.16
CA GLY A 262 15.97 9.94 -1.93
C GLY A 262 14.74 9.50 -1.15
N GLY A 263 14.40 10.20 -0.06
CA GLY A 263 13.18 9.97 0.68
C GLY A 263 13.29 10.19 2.19
N TRP A 264 12.20 9.92 2.87
CA TRP A 264 12.06 10.15 4.30
C TRP A 264 11.18 9.09 4.98
N TYR A 265 11.26 9.05 6.30
CA TYR A 265 10.29 8.35 7.12
C TYR A 265 9.78 9.22 8.28
N LEU A 266 8.55 8.95 8.68
CA LEU A 266 7.89 9.52 9.85
C LEU A 266 7.60 8.41 10.86
N SER A 267 8.17 8.49 12.05
CA SER A 267 7.80 7.61 13.16
C SER A 267 6.43 8.02 13.68
N LEU A 268 5.48 7.08 13.68
CA LEU A 268 4.14 7.28 14.22
C LEU A 268 4.19 7.21 15.76
N ASN A 269 3.12 7.67 16.42
CA ASN A 269 3.05 7.53 17.88
C ASN A 269 3.04 6.04 18.29
N GLN A 270 3.38 5.77 19.54
CA GLN A 270 3.37 4.39 20.05
C GLN A 270 1.99 3.75 19.87
N GLY A 271 1.95 2.59 19.21
CA GLY A 271 0.72 1.88 18.91
C GLY A 271 -0.09 2.41 17.70
N GLU A 272 0.24 3.61 17.19
CA GLU A 272 -0.35 4.15 15.97
C GLU A 272 0.16 3.37 14.74
N LYS A 273 -0.69 3.13 13.75
CA LYS A 273 -0.39 2.24 12.62
C LYS A 273 -1.21 2.55 11.39
N VAL A 274 -0.66 2.20 10.20
CA VAL A 274 -1.38 2.24 8.91
C VAL A 274 -1.90 0.84 8.63
N ILE A 275 -3.22 0.63 8.77
CA ILE A 275 -3.89 -0.65 8.53
C ILE A 275 -5.12 -0.53 7.64
N SER A 276 -5.30 0.60 6.98
CA SER A 276 -6.22 0.76 5.86
C SER A 276 -5.80 -0.10 4.67
N SER A 277 -6.68 -0.30 3.70
CA SER A 277 -6.40 -1.14 2.52
C SER A 277 -5.29 -0.59 1.62
N GLN A 278 -5.01 0.71 1.70
CA GLN A 278 -3.97 1.42 0.96
C GLN A 278 -3.13 2.24 1.92
N SER A 279 -1.84 2.37 1.63
CA SER A 279 -0.91 3.22 2.40
C SER A 279 -1.24 4.70 2.29
N GLY A 280 -1.86 5.13 1.19
CA GLY A 280 -2.22 6.52 1.00
C GLY A 280 -2.78 6.79 -0.40
N THR A 281 -3.02 8.06 -0.66
CA THR A 281 -3.38 8.61 -1.97
C THR A 281 -2.67 9.94 -2.12
N THR A 282 -1.86 10.09 -3.16
CA THR A 282 -1.12 11.34 -3.43
C THR A 282 -1.82 12.18 -4.48
N PHE A 283 -1.95 13.46 -4.20
CA PHE A 283 -2.47 14.46 -5.11
C PHE A 283 -1.64 15.74 -5.01
N ASN A 284 -1.18 16.24 -6.15
CA ASN A 284 -0.39 17.49 -6.22
C ASN A 284 0.79 17.53 -5.24
N GLN A 285 1.57 16.46 -5.16
CA GLN A 285 2.69 16.24 -4.24
C GLN A 285 2.27 16.02 -2.77
N VAL A 286 1.02 16.22 -2.40
CA VAL A 286 0.52 15.97 -1.05
C VAL A 286 0.05 14.53 -0.94
N GLY A 287 0.68 13.78 -0.06
CA GLY A 287 0.25 12.43 0.32
C GLY A 287 -0.74 12.50 1.48
N PHE A 288 -1.89 11.86 1.28
CA PHE A 288 -2.93 11.70 2.29
C PHE A 288 -2.94 10.25 2.74
N PHE A 289 -2.82 10.00 4.04
CA PHE A 289 -2.91 8.64 4.59
C PHE A 289 -3.59 8.65 5.95
N THR A 290 -4.22 7.53 6.28
CA THR A 290 -4.93 7.37 7.56
C THR A 290 -4.20 6.44 8.49
N THR A 291 -4.27 6.74 9.78
CA THR A 291 -3.72 5.92 10.85
C THR A 291 -4.79 5.56 11.89
N TYR A 292 -4.54 4.48 12.60
CA TYR A 292 -5.35 4.01 13.71
C TYR A 292 -4.49 3.83 14.95
N SER A 293 -4.96 4.35 16.07
CA SER A 293 -4.36 4.16 17.40
C SER A 293 -5.37 3.47 18.32
N PRO A 294 -5.09 2.25 18.80
CA PRO A 294 -5.97 1.59 19.77
C PRO A 294 -5.94 2.32 21.13
N ILE A 295 -6.95 2.05 21.95
CA ILE A 295 -7.01 2.56 23.32
C ILE A 295 -5.78 2.11 24.10
N THR A 296 -5.10 3.05 24.78
CA THR A 296 -4.01 2.69 25.68
C THR A 296 -4.55 2.28 27.06
N SER A 297 -3.91 1.30 27.70
CA SER A 297 -4.27 0.88 29.06
C SER A 297 -4.16 2.04 30.07
N ALA A 298 -3.23 2.97 29.85
CA ALA A 298 -3.09 4.17 30.67
C ALA A 298 -4.29 5.11 30.54
N SER A 299 -4.85 5.29 29.34
CA SER A 299 -6.07 6.07 29.12
C SER A 299 -7.31 5.40 29.71
N ALA A 300 -7.36 4.05 29.69
CA ALA A 300 -8.44 3.30 30.32
C ALA A 300 -8.44 3.43 31.86
N ASN A 301 -7.28 3.46 32.47
CA ASN A 301 -7.15 3.56 33.93
C ASN A 301 -7.30 4.99 34.47
N ALA A 302 -7.00 6.03 33.69
CA ALA A 302 -7.09 7.42 34.12
C ALA A 302 -8.53 7.84 34.44
N ASN A 303 -9.54 7.20 33.87
CA ASN A 303 -10.95 7.52 34.06
C ASN A 303 -11.69 6.59 35.03
N THR A 304 -11.08 5.47 35.48
CA THR A 304 -11.74 4.52 36.39
C THR A 304 -11.51 4.80 37.87
N ALA A 305 -10.56 5.69 38.24
CA ALA A 305 -10.18 5.92 39.63
C ALA A 305 -11.14 6.85 40.43
N ASN A 306 -12.12 7.50 39.79
CA ASN A 306 -13.00 8.50 40.45
C ASN A 306 -14.45 8.54 40.02
N THR A 307 -15.03 7.43 39.56
CA THR A 307 -16.47 7.43 39.28
C THR A 307 -17.22 6.45 40.17
N THR A 308 -17.87 6.98 41.19
CA THR A 308 -19.11 6.42 41.75
C THR A 308 -20.07 6.16 40.55
N ALA A 309 -20.58 4.96 40.49
CA ALA A 309 -21.38 4.36 39.40
C ALA A 309 -22.57 5.24 38.97
N SER A 310 -22.39 6.22 38.10
CA SER A 310 -23.51 7.00 37.56
C SER A 310 -23.26 7.73 36.21
N SER A 311 -22.12 7.59 35.55
CA SER A 311 -22.00 8.20 34.22
C SER A 311 -21.23 7.30 33.25
N CYS A 312 -21.93 6.79 32.27
CA CYS A 312 -21.39 6.10 31.08
C CYS A 312 -20.65 7.06 30.12
N THR A 313 -20.09 8.17 30.59
CA THR A 313 -19.77 9.33 29.76
C THR A 313 -18.32 9.48 29.33
N ASN A 314 -17.38 8.61 29.68
CA ASN A 314 -16.00 8.73 29.19
C ASN A 314 -15.32 7.36 29.08
N ILE A 315 -15.84 6.50 28.24
CA ILE A 315 -15.10 5.30 27.83
C ILE A 315 -13.98 5.77 26.89
N PRO A 316 -12.69 5.53 27.21
CA PRO A 316 -11.61 5.86 26.30
C PRO A 316 -11.84 5.15 24.98
N THR A 317 -11.79 5.89 23.88
CA THR A 317 -11.99 5.36 22.55
C THR A 317 -10.68 5.34 21.78
N SER A 318 -10.51 4.38 20.88
CA SER A 318 -9.44 4.44 19.87
C SER A 318 -9.55 5.71 19.03
N THR A 319 -8.45 6.13 18.44
CA THR A 319 -8.39 7.34 17.62
C THR A 319 -7.93 7.01 16.21
N ALA A 320 -8.43 7.75 15.25
CA ALA A 320 -7.98 7.71 13.88
C ALA A 320 -7.53 9.11 13.45
N ARG A 321 -6.52 9.19 12.59
CA ARG A 321 -6.01 10.45 12.04
C ARG A 321 -5.92 10.38 10.54
N LEU A 322 -6.05 11.54 9.90
CA LEU A 322 -5.67 11.77 8.52
C LEU A 322 -4.43 12.66 8.50
N TYR A 323 -3.41 12.22 7.82
CA TYR A 323 -2.18 12.96 7.55
C TYR A 323 -2.25 13.63 6.17
N ALA A 324 -1.64 14.82 6.04
CA ALA A 324 -1.45 15.55 4.79
C ALA A 324 -0.02 16.09 4.73
N ILE A 325 0.84 15.40 3.99
CA ILE A 325 2.30 15.63 3.99
C ILE A 325 2.81 15.76 2.56
N ASP A 326 3.71 16.71 2.31
CA ASP A 326 4.43 16.78 1.04
C ASP A 326 5.31 15.53 0.86
N MET A 327 5.04 14.76 -0.17
CA MET A 327 5.66 13.45 -0.40
C MET A 327 7.15 13.53 -0.75
N ARG A 328 7.64 14.69 -1.19
CA ARG A 328 9.05 14.88 -1.52
C ARG A 328 9.88 15.30 -0.32
N THR A 329 9.32 16.20 0.51
CA THR A 329 10.06 16.88 1.57
C THR A 329 9.71 16.44 2.97
N GLY A 330 8.56 15.79 3.16
CA GLY A 330 8.02 15.43 4.47
C GLY A 330 7.47 16.62 5.25
N GLN A 331 7.33 17.79 4.62
CA GLN A 331 6.74 18.97 5.24
C GLN A 331 5.23 18.84 5.37
N SER A 332 4.64 19.55 6.33
CA SER A 332 3.19 19.71 6.39
C SER A 332 2.71 20.44 5.14
N ALA A 333 1.65 19.96 4.53
CA ALA A 333 1.14 20.50 3.29
C ALA A 333 0.01 21.53 3.50
N LEU A 334 -0.66 21.45 4.65
CA LEU A 334 -1.84 22.24 5.01
C LEU A 334 -1.69 22.70 6.47
N ASP A 335 -2.20 23.88 6.81
CA ASP A 335 -2.32 24.36 8.19
C ASP A 335 -3.52 23.67 8.85
N LEU A 336 -3.30 22.48 9.41
CA LEU A 336 -4.37 21.62 9.94
C LEU A 336 -4.84 22.02 11.33
N ASN A 337 -4.08 22.84 12.04
CA ASN A 337 -4.42 23.32 13.39
C ASN A 337 -4.96 24.75 13.38
N HIS A 338 -4.95 25.45 12.23
CA HIS A 338 -5.46 26.81 12.02
C HIS A 338 -4.75 27.90 12.85
N ASP A 339 -3.45 27.72 13.15
CA ASP A 339 -2.69 28.71 13.89
C ASP A 339 -2.00 29.75 12.98
N GLY A 340 -2.11 29.61 11.67
CA GLY A 340 -1.53 30.47 10.65
C GLY A 340 -0.04 30.23 10.42
N GLN A 341 0.55 29.18 11.00
CA GLN A 341 1.93 28.76 10.80
C GLN A 341 1.99 27.34 10.28
N LEU A 342 2.74 27.11 9.22
CA LEU A 342 2.92 25.76 8.68
C LEU A 342 4.13 25.08 9.32
N ASN A 343 3.90 24.11 10.18
CA ASN A 343 4.94 23.39 10.93
C ASN A 343 4.58 21.91 11.17
N HIS A 344 5.39 21.16 11.90
CA HIS A 344 5.20 19.73 12.10
C HIS A 344 3.90 19.35 12.85
N SER A 345 3.28 20.26 13.60
CA SER A 345 1.99 20.02 14.26
C SER A 345 0.81 19.97 13.28
N ASP A 346 1.03 20.46 12.06
CA ASP A 346 0.03 20.49 11.00
C ASP A 346 0.02 19.24 10.10
N ARG A 347 0.77 18.20 10.48
CA ARG A 347 0.84 16.99 9.66
C ARG A 347 -0.42 16.15 9.67
N ALA A 348 -1.24 16.27 10.72
CA ALA A 348 -2.40 15.39 10.89
C ALA A 348 -3.57 16.06 11.57
N VAL A 349 -4.78 15.66 11.18
CA VAL A 349 -6.04 16.00 11.84
C VAL A 349 -6.69 14.72 12.39
N GLN A 350 -7.31 14.83 13.56
CA GLN A 350 -8.07 13.73 14.15
C GLN A 350 -9.41 13.56 13.42
N LEU A 351 -9.73 12.33 13.03
CA LEU A 351 -11.02 11.95 12.45
C LEU A 351 -12.07 11.80 13.55
N LYS A 352 -13.34 11.94 13.17
CA LYS A 352 -14.49 11.72 14.08
C LYS A 352 -14.69 10.24 14.40
N THR A 353 -14.29 9.35 13.48
CA THR A 353 -14.38 7.91 13.69
C THR A 353 -13.39 7.43 14.76
N SER A 354 -13.82 6.50 15.60
CA SER A 354 -12.97 5.75 16.52
C SER A 354 -12.66 4.33 16.03
N ALA A 355 -13.17 3.95 14.88
CA ALA A 355 -12.90 2.67 14.22
C ALA A 355 -11.62 2.75 13.36
N ILE A 356 -11.20 1.61 12.83
CA ILE A 356 -10.16 1.55 11.80
C ILE A 356 -10.65 2.36 10.59
N PRO A 357 -9.95 3.45 10.21
CA PRO A 357 -10.39 4.32 9.14
C PRO A 357 -10.26 3.66 7.76
N ALA A 358 -11.11 4.07 6.83
CA ALA A 358 -10.92 3.76 5.43
C ALA A 358 -9.64 4.44 4.89
N ALA A 359 -9.11 3.93 3.79
CA ALA A 359 -8.09 4.65 3.02
C ALA A 359 -8.69 5.95 2.46
N PRO A 360 -7.90 7.04 2.36
CA PRO A 360 -8.37 8.26 1.75
C PRO A 360 -8.70 8.03 0.27
N SER A 361 -9.77 8.64 -0.19
CA SER A 361 -10.18 8.65 -1.59
C SER A 361 -10.28 10.08 -2.09
N LEU A 362 -9.78 10.32 -3.30
CA LEU A 362 -9.84 11.62 -3.95
C LEU A 362 -11.06 11.69 -4.85
N LEU A 363 -11.91 12.68 -4.64
CA LEU A 363 -13.05 12.96 -5.49
C LEU A 363 -12.83 14.27 -6.24
N LEU A 364 -12.99 14.23 -7.56
CA LEU A 364 -13.00 15.40 -8.43
C LEU A 364 -14.45 15.64 -8.84
N LEU A 365 -15.08 16.68 -8.30
CA LEU A 365 -16.48 17.01 -8.53
C LEU A 365 -16.59 18.12 -9.58
N GLU A 366 -17.54 18.02 -10.50
CA GLU A 366 -17.69 18.97 -11.63
C GLU A 366 -17.91 20.42 -11.21
N ASN A 367 -18.53 20.64 -10.06
CA ASN A 367 -18.91 21.98 -9.59
C ASN A 367 -18.05 22.48 -8.41
N VAL A 368 -16.94 21.81 -8.12
CA VAL A 368 -16.03 22.15 -7.02
C VAL A 368 -14.64 22.41 -7.58
N ASP A 369 -14.09 23.59 -7.30
CA ASP A 369 -12.80 24.04 -7.83
C ASP A 369 -11.58 23.40 -7.15
N HIS A 370 -11.80 22.44 -6.25
CA HIS A 370 -10.75 21.72 -5.52
C HIS A 370 -11.13 20.24 -5.34
N PRO A 371 -10.17 19.34 -5.20
CA PRO A 371 -10.45 17.94 -4.89
C PRO A 371 -11.01 17.80 -3.47
N VAL A 372 -11.91 16.85 -3.29
CA VAL A 372 -12.44 16.49 -1.97
C VAL A 372 -11.77 15.21 -1.50
N ILE A 373 -11.14 15.25 -0.32
CA ILE A 373 -10.58 14.05 0.32
C ILE A 373 -11.68 13.43 1.18
N LEU A 374 -12.09 12.23 0.79
CA LEU A 374 -13.09 11.44 1.49
C LEU A 374 -12.41 10.32 2.28
N VAL A 375 -12.76 10.21 3.58
CA VAL A 375 -12.33 9.11 4.45
C VAL A 375 -13.59 8.43 5.01
N GLY A 376 -13.98 7.31 4.43
CA GLY A 376 -15.26 6.68 4.74
C GLY A 376 -16.43 7.58 4.37
N THR A 377 -17.04 8.23 5.36
CA THR A 377 -18.15 9.20 5.18
C THR A 377 -17.75 10.62 5.60
N GLU A 378 -16.49 10.86 5.94
CA GLU A 378 -15.99 12.15 6.40
C GLU A 378 -15.24 12.89 5.29
N THR A 379 -15.37 14.20 5.23
CA THR A 379 -14.61 15.13 4.38
C THR A 379 -13.77 16.05 5.26
N PRO A 380 -12.73 15.53 5.94
CA PRO A 380 -12.08 16.22 7.04
C PRO A 380 -11.28 17.46 6.63
N LEU A 381 -11.04 17.67 5.33
CA LEU A 381 -10.20 18.76 4.80
C LEU A 381 -10.97 19.70 3.85
N GLU A 382 -12.30 19.62 3.78
CA GLU A 382 -13.07 20.34 2.75
C GLU A 382 -12.84 21.86 2.79
N ASP A 383 -12.94 22.48 3.96
CA ASP A 383 -12.74 23.93 4.12
C ASP A 383 -11.30 24.37 3.80
N MET A 384 -10.33 23.54 4.12
CA MET A 384 -8.91 23.81 3.91
C MET A 384 -8.50 23.67 2.44
N MET A 385 -9.03 22.65 1.76
CA MET A 385 -8.79 22.41 0.34
C MET A 385 -9.36 23.54 -0.51
N ALA A 386 -10.53 24.04 -0.14
CA ALA A 386 -11.18 25.17 -0.81
C ALA A 386 -10.38 26.46 -0.76
N SER A 387 -9.66 26.70 0.34
CA SER A 387 -8.86 27.92 0.56
C SER A 387 -7.42 27.86 0.07
N ASN A 388 -6.90 26.68 -0.30
CA ASN A 388 -5.51 26.53 -0.72
C ASN A 388 -5.33 26.69 -2.24
N PRO A 389 -4.64 27.78 -2.70
CA PRO A 389 -4.49 28.06 -4.14
C PRO A 389 -3.65 27.00 -4.88
N ASN A 390 -2.76 26.27 -4.17
CA ASN A 390 -1.94 25.22 -4.76
C ASN A 390 -2.72 23.93 -5.04
N LEU A 391 -3.87 23.77 -4.40
CA LEU A 391 -4.76 22.61 -4.56
C LEU A 391 -6.01 22.97 -5.38
N SER A 392 -6.17 24.24 -5.74
CA SER A 392 -7.28 24.70 -6.59
C SER A 392 -7.11 24.21 -8.02
N SER A 393 -8.17 23.66 -8.60
CA SER A 393 -8.21 23.20 -10.00
C SER A 393 -8.12 24.33 -11.02
N LYS A 394 -8.31 25.61 -10.61
CA LYS A 394 -8.27 26.76 -11.51
C LYS A 394 -6.94 27.00 -12.21
N ASN A 395 -5.84 26.50 -11.66
CA ASN A 395 -4.48 26.69 -12.19
C ASN A 395 -3.93 25.46 -12.91
N GLN A 396 -4.69 24.42 -13.11
CA GLN A 396 -4.24 23.19 -13.77
C GLN A 396 -5.22 22.77 -14.87
N GLU A 397 -4.71 22.64 -16.09
CA GLU A 397 -5.42 21.91 -17.15
C GLU A 397 -5.46 20.41 -16.77
N TRP A 398 -6.58 20.00 -16.22
CA TRP A 398 -6.84 18.58 -15.92
C TRP A 398 -7.05 17.84 -17.24
N LYS A 399 -6.09 17.07 -17.69
CA LYS A 399 -6.36 16.03 -18.68
C LYS A 399 -7.06 14.88 -17.94
N ARG A 400 -8.37 14.79 -18.13
CA ARG A 400 -9.17 13.66 -17.72
C ARG A 400 -8.61 12.42 -18.43
N ILE A 401 -7.91 11.54 -17.72
CA ILE A 401 -7.59 10.21 -18.23
C ILE A 401 -8.83 9.36 -17.95
N TYR A 402 -9.70 9.24 -18.95
CA TYR A 402 -10.83 8.32 -18.88
C TYR A 402 -10.32 6.91 -19.13
N TRP A 403 -10.64 6.02 -18.21
CA TRP A 403 -10.72 4.61 -18.52
C TRP A 403 -12.08 4.40 -19.23
N GLU A 404 -12.12 4.54 -20.53
CA GLU A 404 -13.24 4.00 -21.30
C GLU A 404 -13.10 2.48 -21.33
N ASN A 405 -14.04 1.79 -20.66
CA ASN A 405 -14.27 0.38 -20.92
C ASN A 405 -14.82 0.27 -22.36
N HIS A 406 -13.97 -0.02 -23.31
CA HIS A 406 -14.43 -0.53 -24.59
C HIS A 406 -14.94 -1.96 -24.35
N HIS A 407 -16.27 -2.11 -24.52
CA HIS A 407 -16.99 -3.37 -24.52
C HIS A 407 -16.52 -4.32 -25.62
#